data_5982f151a0a18a1035a7ff5132254826
#
_entry.id   5982f151a0a18a1035a7ff5132254826
#
_cell.length_a   1.000
_cell.length_b   1.000
_cell.length_c   1.000
_cell.angle_alpha   90.00
_cell.angle_beta   90.00
_cell.angle_gamma   90.00
#
_symmetry.space_group_name_H-M   'P 1'
#
loop_
_entity.id
_entity.type
_entity.pdbx_description
1 polymer ?
#
loop_
_entity_poly.entity_id
_entity_poly.type
_entity_poly.pdbx_seq_one_letter_code
_entity_poly.pdbx_strand_id
1 'polypeptide(L)'
;VKQRTPLNSNDTICAIATAWGGAIGIIRVSGGEAISIADKIFTPAAKGGEPLCERKAHTITYGRIVDERGEVVDDVLVSLFRKPHSYTCEDSVEISCHGSLYILEKVLRLLIENGCRQATAGEYTQRAFLNGKMDLSQAEAVADLIASQSAATHRMAMSQMRGDFSRRLSPLREKLLRRSNIRRTEKKIKPNGRFLAEKG
;
A
#
# COMPACT_ATOMS: atom_id res chain seq x y z
N VAL A 1 21.01 -10.94 -14.28
CA VAL A 1 19.61 -10.51 -14.44
C VAL A 1 18.83 -11.26 -13.38
N LYS A 2 18.49 -10.59 -12.26
CA LYS A 2 17.62 -11.18 -11.20
C LYS A 2 16.22 -11.33 -11.80
N GLN A 3 15.74 -12.55 -11.89
CA GLN A 3 14.36 -12.84 -12.25
C GLN A 3 13.44 -12.07 -11.27
N ARG A 4 12.59 -11.20 -11.82
CA ARG A 4 11.49 -10.59 -11.07
C ARG A 4 10.53 -11.72 -10.71
N THR A 5 10.46 -12.08 -9.45
CA THR A 5 9.42 -12.97 -8.95
C THR A 5 8.06 -12.35 -9.33
N PRO A 6 7.14 -13.10 -9.94
CA PRO A 6 5.81 -12.56 -10.23
C PRO A 6 5.18 -12.13 -8.90
N LEU A 7 4.59 -10.92 -8.89
CA LEU A 7 3.84 -10.39 -7.76
C LEU A 7 2.71 -11.37 -7.43
N ASN A 8 2.90 -12.12 -6.36
CA ASN A 8 1.84 -12.93 -5.80
C ASN A 8 0.99 -11.98 -4.97
N SER A 9 -0.18 -11.57 -5.46
CA SER A 9 -1.08 -10.62 -4.79
C SER A 9 -1.59 -11.10 -3.42
N ASN A 10 -1.27 -12.34 -3.04
CA ASN A 10 -1.73 -12.97 -1.79
C ASN A 10 -0.65 -13.02 -0.70
N ASP A 11 0.60 -12.63 -0.98
CA ASP A 11 1.64 -12.67 0.02
C ASP A 11 1.60 -11.45 0.95
N THR A 12 2.04 -11.63 2.18
CA THR A 12 2.21 -10.53 3.15
C THR A 12 3.64 -10.02 3.07
N ILE A 13 3.79 -8.71 2.94
CA ILE A 13 5.09 -8.04 2.80
C ILE A 13 5.42 -7.19 4.01
N CYS A 14 6.71 -7.04 4.30
CA CYS A 14 7.22 -6.14 5.32
C CYS A 14 8.46 -5.37 4.86
N ALA A 15 8.64 -4.17 5.37
CA ALA A 15 9.85 -3.37 5.17
C ALA A 15 9.99 -2.31 6.25
N ILE A 16 11.22 -1.84 6.45
CA ILE A 16 11.52 -0.65 7.22
C ILE A 16 11.03 0.56 6.40
N ALA A 17 10.14 1.35 6.99
CA ALA A 17 9.46 2.47 6.32
C ALA A 17 10.11 3.84 6.59
N THR A 18 11.01 3.94 7.57
CA THR A 18 11.73 5.16 7.94
C THR A 18 13.18 5.13 7.44
N ALA A 19 13.77 6.32 7.32
CA ALA A 19 15.21 6.44 7.07
C ALA A 19 16.00 5.96 8.30
N TRP A 20 17.26 5.59 8.07
CA TRP A 20 18.20 5.17 9.10
C TRP A 20 18.65 6.33 9.97
N GLY A 21 18.97 6.06 11.26
CA GLY A 21 19.60 7.02 12.17
C GLY A 21 18.66 7.94 12.93
N GLY A 22 17.34 7.75 12.82
CA GLY A 22 16.36 8.43 13.68
C GLY A 22 16.23 7.76 15.05
N ALA A 23 15.67 8.47 16.05
CA ALA A 23 15.37 7.91 17.37
C ALA A 23 14.26 6.85 17.32
N ILE A 24 13.37 6.94 16.33
CA ILE A 24 12.25 6.03 16.10
C ILE A 24 12.39 5.44 14.70
N GLY A 25 12.17 4.13 14.59
CA GLY A 25 12.03 3.41 13.36
C GLY A 25 10.64 2.79 13.22
N ILE A 26 10.13 2.73 12.00
CA ILE A 26 8.83 2.12 11.71
C ILE A 26 9.05 0.99 10.72
N ILE A 27 8.49 -0.18 11.05
CA ILE A 27 8.40 -1.31 10.13
C ILE A 27 6.94 -1.45 9.74
N ARG A 28 6.67 -1.47 8.42
CA ARG A 28 5.33 -1.65 7.88
C ARG A 28 5.15 -3.07 7.37
N VAL A 29 4.01 -3.67 7.73
CA VAL A 29 3.55 -4.96 7.24
C VAL A 29 2.25 -4.75 6.48
N SER A 30 2.05 -5.40 5.33
CA SER A 30 0.82 -5.30 4.52
C SER A 30 0.52 -6.61 3.82
N GLY A 31 -0.74 -7.01 3.83
CA GLY A 31 -1.23 -8.24 3.21
C GLY A 31 -2.29 -8.93 4.04
N GLY A 32 -2.84 -10.03 3.53
CA GLY A 32 -3.95 -10.73 4.17
C GLY A 32 -3.63 -11.29 5.56
N GLU A 33 -2.36 -11.59 5.84
CA GLU A 33 -1.91 -12.14 7.13
C GLU A 33 -1.11 -11.13 7.97
N ALA A 34 -1.14 -9.85 7.61
CA ALA A 34 -0.32 -8.82 8.28
C ALA A 34 -0.55 -8.78 9.80
N ILE A 35 -1.80 -8.86 10.22
CA ILE A 35 -2.18 -8.78 11.63
C ILE A 35 -1.81 -10.08 12.36
N SER A 36 -2.11 -11.24 11.78
CA SER A 36 -1.83 -12.54 12.41
C SER A 36 -0.32 -12.80 12.55
N ILE A 37 0.49 -12.36 11.58
CA ILE A 37 1.94 -12.48 11.65
C ILE A 37 2.52 -11.54 12.72
N ALA A 38 2.06 -10.28 12.76
CA ALA A 38 2.51 -9.32 13.77
C ALA A 38 2.12 -9.78 15.20
N ASP A 39 0.96 -10.39 15.35
CA ASP A 39 0.46 -10.90 16.64
C ASP A 39 1.34 -12.01 17.22
N LYS A 40 1.99 -12.83 16.38
CA LYS A 40 2.89 -13.92 16.83
C LYS A 40 4.14 -13.41 17.54
N ILE A 41 4.61 -12.23 17.20
CA ILE A 41 5.84 -11.64 17.76
C ILE A 41 5.56 -10.53 18.77
N PHE A 42 4.29 -10.16 18.96
CA PHE A 42 3.88 -9.05 19.80
C PHE A 42 3.21 -9.52 21.09
N THR A 43 3.58 -8.91 22.21
CA THR A 43 2.95 -9.14 23.52
C THR A 43 2.44 -7.80 24.06
N PRO A 44 1.13 -7.63 24.29
CA PRO A 44 0.59 -6.43 24.93
C PRO A 44 1.20 -6.18 26.30
N ALA A 45 1.45 -4.92 26.64
CA ALA A 45 1.98 -4.55 27.97
C ALA A 45 0.97 -4.77 29.10
N ALA A 46 -0.31 -4.65 28.81
CA ALA A 46 -1.38 -4.93 29.79
C ALA A 46 -1.51 -6.45 30.02
N LYS A 47 -1.49 -6.89 31.27
CA LYS A 47 -1.76 -8.30 31.63
C LYS A 47 -3.17 -8.70 31.15
N GLY A 48 -3.24 -9.76 30.34
CA GLY A 48 -4.50 -10.20 29.73
C GLY A 48 -5.02 -9.28 28.65
N GLY A 49 -4.14 -8.44 28.06
CA GLY A 49 -4.50 -7.57 26.93
C GLY A 49 -4.92 -8.39 25.71
N GLU A 50 -5.93 -7.88 24.99
CA GLU A 50 -6.42 -8.51 23.76
C GLU A 50 -5.31 -8.64 22.72
N PRO A 51 -5.23 -9.78 21.99
CA PRO A 51 -4.33 -9.93 20.87
C PRO A 51 -4.66 -8.95 19.74
N LEU A 52 -3.70 -8.65 18.85
CA LEU A 52 -3.90 -7.72 17.74
C LEU A 52 -5.05 -8.15 16.83
N CYS A 53 -5.24 -9.44 16.66
CA CYS A 53 -6.29 -10.02 15.82
C CYS A 53 -7.71 -9.64 16.28
N GLU A 54 -7.92 -9.43 17.57
CA GLU A 54 -9.23 -9.07 18.16
C GLU A 54 -9.47 -7.56 18.24
N ARG A 55 -8.41 -6.75 18.07
CA ARG A 55 -8.49 -5.30 18.20
C ARG A 55 -9.16 -4.64 17.01
N LYS A 56 -9.80 -3.50 17.27
CA LYS A 56 -10.42 -2.66 16.25
C LYS A 56 -9.35 -1.98 15.37
N ALA A 57 -9.73 -1.70 14.13
CA ALA A 57 -8.93 -0.87 13.23
C ALA A 57 -8.70 0.53 13.80
N HIS A 58 -7.61 1.18 13.38
CA HIS A 58 -7.21 2.53 13.79
C HIS A 58 -6.95 2.66 15.30
N THR A 59 -6.40 1.61 15.90
CA THR A 59 -5.94 1.60 17.28
C THR A 59 -4.42 1.54 17.34
N ILE A 60 -3.87 2.10 18.41
CA ILE A 60 -2.44 2.01 18.75
C ILE A 60 -2.35 1.23 20.06
N THR A 61 -1.48 0.25 20.08
CA THR A 61 -1.26 -0.62 21.24
C THR A 61 0.19 -0.57 21.67
N TYR A 62 0.41 -0.29 22.95
CA TYR A 62 1.73 -0.43 23.56
C TYR A 62 1.98 -1.88 23.99
N GLY A 63 3.19 -2.37 23.70
CA GLY A 63 3.61 -3.73 24.06
C GLY A 63 5.06 -3.97 23.73
N ARG A 64 5.42 -5.23 23.57
CA ARG A 64 6.79 -5.68 23.35
C ARG A 64 6.87 -6.59 22.14
N ILE A 65 7.97 -6.51 21.42
CA ILE A 65 8.36 -7.55 20.48
C ILE A 65 9.20 -8.57 21.23
N VAL A 66 8.85 -9.83 21.07
CA VAL A 66 9.50 -10.96 21.73
C VAL A 66 10.03 -11.91 20.66
N ASP A 67 11.22 -12.43 20.86
CA ASP A 67 11.81 -13.40 19.94
C ASP A 67 11.38 -14.86 20.30
N GLU A 68 11.84 -15.82 19.50
CA GLU A 68 11.53 -17.25 19.65
C GLU A 68 11.97 -17.84 21.01
N ARG A 69 12.92 -17.19 21.69
CA ARG A 69 13.39 -17.60 23.01
C ARG A 69 12.61 -16.96 24.15
N GLY A 70 11.64 -16.09 23.81
CA GLY A 70 10.89 -15.31 24.78
C GLY A 70 11.65 -14.09 25.29
N GLU A 71 12.78 -13.72 24.67
CA GLU A 71 13.54 -12.52 25.02
C GLU A 71 12.91 -11.28 24.41
N VAL A 72 12.83 -10.22 25.20
CA VAL A 72 12.29 -8.92 24.76
C VAL A 72 13.31 -8.26 23.84
N VAL A 73 12.88 -7.97 22.59
CA VAL A 73 13.69 -7.26 21.60
C VAL A 73 13.58 -5.77 21.79
N ASP A 74 12.34 -5.26 21.95
CA ASP A 74 12.08 -3.83 22.16
C ASP A 74 10.67 -3.59 22.72
N ASP A 75 10.48 -2.45 23.36
CA ASP A 75 9.17 -1.89 23.71
C ASP A 75 8.66 -1.07 22.51
N VAL A 76 7.44 -1.35 22.03
CA VAL A 76 6.91 -0.84 20.77
C VAL A 76 5.51 -0.28 20.88
N LEU A 77 5.15 0.57 19.90
CA LEU A 77 3.77 0.93 19.61
C LEU A 77 3.35 0.27 18.29
N VAL A 78 2.25 -0.47 18.31
CA VAL A 78 1.70 -1.13 17.14
C VAL A 78 0.42 -0.44 16.71
N SER A 79 0.43 0.11 15.48
CA SER A 79 -0.73 0.73 14.84
C SER A 79 -1.39 -0.27 13.91
N LEU A 80 -2.71 -0.43 14.01
CA LEU A 80 -3.48 -1.42 13.29
C LEU A 80 -4.41 -0.78 12.25
N PHE A 81 -4.37 -1.26 11.02
CA PHE A 81 -5.24 -0.83 9.93
C PHE A 81 -5.88 -2.04 9.26
N ARG A 82 -7.20 -2.01 9.06
CA ARG A 82 -7.93 -3.09 8.37
C ARG A 82 -8.39 -2.62 7.00
N LYS A 83 -8.40 -3.54 6.06
CA LYS A 83 -8.94 -3.32 4.71
C LYS A 83 -10.39 -2.80 4.77
N PRO A 84 -10.81 -1.88 3.89
CA PRO A 84 -9.98 -1.22 2.86
C PRO A 84 -9.28 0.05 3.37
N HIS A 85 -9.35 0.37 4.68
CA HIS A 85 -8.92 1.63 5.28
C HIS A 85 -7.44 1.60 5.72
N SER A 86 -6.54 1.25 4.79
CA SER A 86 -5.09 1.26 4.96
C SER A 86 -4.42 1.95 3.77
N TYR A 87 -3.10 2.07 3.75
CA TYR A 87 -2.37 2.66 2.63
C TYR A 87 -2.51 1.80 1.36
N THR A 88 -2.46 0.49 1.48
CA THR A 88 -2.52 -0.48 0.37
C THR A 88 -3.92 -1.01 0.08
N CYS A 89 -4.95 -0.62 0.85
CA CYS A 89 -6.27 -1.25 0.92
C CYS A 89 -6.25 -2.71 1.38
N GLU A 90 -5.13 -3.20 1.92
CA GLU A 90 -5.01 -4.51 2.59
C GLU A 90 -5.02 -4.33 4.10
N ASP A 91 -5.07 -5.42 4.88
CA ASP A 91 -4.75 -5.36 6.30
C ASP A 91 -3.30 -4.92 6.47
N SER A 92 -3.04 -4.00 7.38
CA SER A 92 -1.71 -3.42 7.55
C SER A 92 -1.41 -3.15 9.02
N VAL A 93 -0.15 -3.35 9.39
CA VAL A 93 0.38 -3.09 10.73
C VAL A 93 1.62 -2.21 10.60
N GLU A 94 1.72 -1.20 11.44
CA GLU A 94 2.93 -0.41 11.60
C GLU A 94 3.48 -0.59 13.01
N ILE A 95 4.71 -1.07 13.11
CA ILE A 95 5.43 -1.30 14.36
C ILE A 95 6.43 -0.17 14.52
N SER A 96 6.18 0.71 15.48
CA SER A 96 7.09 1.79 15.86
C SER A 96 7.98 1.31 17.00
N CYS A 97 9.27 1.22 16.75
CA CYS A 97 10.31 0.77 17.68
C CYS A 97 11.43 1.81 17.81
N HIS A 98 12.39 1.58 18.70
CA HIS A 98 13.60 2.42 18.72
C HIS A 98 14.38 2.29 17.41
N GLY A 99 14.92 3.41 16.93
CA GLY A 99 15.58 3.52 15.63
C GLY A 99 16.98 2.87 15.56
N SER A 100 17.28 1.91 16.41
CA SER A 100 18.51 1.11 16.36
C SER A 100 18.49 0.18 15.15
N LEU A 101 19.58 0.17 14.39
CA LEU A 101 19.75 -0.74 13.26
C LEU A 101 19.54 -2.20 13.67
N TYR A 102 20.10 -2.58 14.81
CA TYR A 102 19.97 -3.93 15.36
C TYR A 102 18.50 -4.30 15.63
N ILE A 103 17.73 -3.39 16.26
CA ILE A 103 16.31 -3.62 16.58
C ILE A 103 15.51 -3.75 15.29
N LEU A 104 15.67 -2.83 14.35
CA LEU A 104 14.95 -2.81 13.08
C LEU A 104 15.22 -4.09 12.26
N GLU A 105 16.48 -4.52 12.16
CA GLU A 105 16.83 -5.76 11.46
C GLU A 105 16.31 -7.01 12.17
N LYS A 106 16.35 -7.05 13.52
CA LYS A 106 15.86 -8.18 14.31
C LYS A 106 14.33 -8.32 14.15
N VAL A 107 13.58 -7.22 14.27
CA VAL A 107 12.11 -7.23 14.08
C VAL A 107 11.74 -7.60 12.66
N LEU A 108 12.43 -7.04 11.65
CA LEU A 108 12.21 -7.38 10.25
C LEU A 108 12.43 -8.88 10.00
N ARG A 109 13.51 -9.44 10.56
CA ARG A 109 13.82 -10.87 10.47
C ARG A 109 12.74 -11.73 11.11
N LEU A 110 12.28 -11.39 12.31
CA LEU A 110 11.20 -12.10 12.99
C LEU A 110 9.91 -12.12 12.15
N LEU A 111 9.56 -11.01 11.50
CA LEU A 111 8.41 -10.97 10.60
C LEU A 111 8.58 -11.88 9.39
N ILE A 112 9.77 -11.94 8.80
CA ILE A 112 10.08 -12.82 7.66
C ILE A 112 10.03 -14.28 8.07
N GLU A 113 10.61 -14.65 9.20
CA GLU A 113 10.59 -16.02 9.76
C GLU A 113 9.16 -16.48 10.08
N ASN A 114 8.25 -15.54 10.38
CA ASN A 114 6.84 -15.82 10.65
C ASN A 114 5.93 -15.76 9.40
N GLY A 115 6.48 -15.57 8.20
CA GLY A 115 5.75 -15.70 6.94
C GLY A 115 5.62 -14.43 6.09
N CYS A 116 6.23 -13.31 6.49
CA CYS A 116 6.35 -12.16 5.62
C CYS A 116 7.43 -12.36 4.56
N ARG A 117 7.24 -11.74 3.41
CA ARG A 117 8.30 -11.51 2.43
C ARG A 117 8.78 -10.06 2.54
N GLN A 118 10.07 -9.83 2.34
CA GLN A 118 10.57 -8.45 2.25
C GLN A 118 10.00 -7.75 1.02
N ALA A 119 9.44 -6.55 1.21
CA ALA A 119 8.90 -5.73 0.14
C ALA A 119 10.01 -5.23 -0.80
N THR A 120 9.68 -5.14 -2.08
CA THR A 120 10.53 -4.46 -3.06
C THR A 120 10.29 -2.94 -3.04
N ALA A 121 11.23 -2.17 -3.59
CA ALA A 121 11.08 -0.71 -3.66
C ALA A 121 9.80 -0.32 -4.40
N GLY A 122 8.99 0.55 -3.78
CA GLY A 122 7.71 1.02 -4.33
C GLY A 122 6.54 0.04 -4.25
N GLU A 123 6.72 -1.17 -3.70
CA GLU A 123 5.69 -2.21 -3.73
C GLU A 123 4.41 -1.82 -2.98
N TYR A 124 4.50 -1.10 -1.87
CA TYR A 124 3.30 -0.62 -1.16
C TYR A 124 2.44 0.30 -2.04
N THR A 125 3.07 1.22 -2.77
CA THR A 125 2.37 2.12 -3.70
C THR A 125 1.81 1.35 -4.89
N GLN A 126 2.54 0.37 -5.38
CA GLN A 126 2.07 -0.52 -6.45
C GLN A 126 0.82 -1.31 -6.01
N ARG A 127 0.80 -1.86 -4.78
CA ARG A 127 -0.39 -2.54 -4.23
C ARG A 127 -1.56 -1.59 -4.06
N ALA A 128 -1.32 -0.36 -3.57
CA ALA A 128 -2.36 0.66 -3.48
C ALA A 128 -2.99 0.98 -4.85
N PHE A 129 -2.18 1.05 -5.92
CA PHE A 129 -2.66 1.22 -7.29
C PHE A 129 -3.46 -0.02 -7.77
N LEU A 130 -2.93 -1.22 -7.60
CA LEU A 130 -3.60 -2.47 -8.01
C LEU A 130 -4.93 -2.69 -7.28
N ASN A 131 -5.02 -2.30 -6.02
CA ASN A 131 -6.23 -2.37 -5.20
C ASN A 131 -7.19 -1.18 -5.43
N GLY A 132 -6.90 -0.32 -6.42
CA GLY A 132 -7.81 0.76 -6.84
C GLY A 132 -7.87 1.96 -5.90
N LYS A 133 -6.96 2.09 -4.93
CA LYS A 133 -6.92 3.26 -4.03
C LYS A 133 -6.48 4.53 -4.73
N MET A 134 -5.63 4.41 -5.72
CA MET A 134 -5.08 5.52 -6.50
C MET A 134 -4.92 5.13 -7.96
N ASP A 135 -4.92 6.10 -8.86
CA ASP A 135 -4.58 5.89 -10.25
C ASP A 135 -3.06 5.92 -10.48
N LEU A 136 -2.62 5.60 -11.71
CA LEU A 136 -1.19 5.54 -12.04
C LEU A 136 -0.51 6.90 -11.83
N SER A 137 -1.16 7.99 -12.24
CA SER A 137 -0.61 9.34 -12.08
C SER A 137 -0.42 9.71 -10.60
N GLN A 138 -1.36 9.30 -9.73
CA GLN A 138 -1.25 9.49 -8.29
C GLN A 138 -0.12 8.64 -7.70
N ALA A 139 0.04 7.40 -8.17
CA ALA A 139 1.10 6.50 -7.71
C ALA A 139 2.50 7.04 -8.08
N GLU A 140 2.67 7.59 -9.28
CA GLU A 140 3.91 8.26 -9.70
C GLU A 140 4.20 9.51 -8.85
N ALA A 141 3.17 10.30 -8.54
CA ALA A 141 3.31 11.51 -7.73
C ALA A 141 3.77 11.24 -6.28
N VAL A 142 3.59 10.03 -5.75
CA VAL A 142 4.10 9.67 -4.41
C VAL A 142 5.63 9.75 -4.37
N ALA A 143 6.33 9.25 -5.40
CA ALA A 143 7.78 9.32 -5.48
C ALA A 143 8.26 10.78 -5.60
N ASP A 144 7.59 11.58 -6.44
CA ASP A 144 7.90 13.00 -6.62
C ASP A 144 7.67 13.80 -5.32
N LEU A 145 6.63 13.45 -4.57
CA LEU A 145 6.34 14.08 -3.29
C LEU A 145 7.46 13.82 -2.27
N ILE A 146 7.91 12.57 -2.17
CA ILE A 146 9.02 12.17 -1.27
C ILE A 146 10.34 12.85 -1.68
N ALA A 147 10.60 12.99 -2.97
CA ALA A 147 11.80 13.61 -3.51
C ALA A 147 11.75 15.14 -3.51
N SER A 148 10.61 15.77 -3.20
CA SER A 148 10.43 17.21 -3.32
C SER A 148 11.29 17.98 -2.32
N GLN A 149 12.10 18.94 -2.84
CA GLN A 149 13.01 19.79 -2.04
C GLN A 149 12.59 21.26 -2.03
N SER A 150 11.52 21.63 -2.72
CA SER A 150 11.03 23.00 -2.77
C SER A 150 9.52 23.08 -2.60
N ALA A 151 9.03 24.24 -2.13
CA ALA A 151 7.59 24.48 -2.01
C ALA A 151 6.85 24.39 -3.36
N ALA A 152 7.53 24.70 -4.47
CA ALA A 152 6.95 24.59 -5.81
C ALA A 152 6.78 23.15 -6.24
N THR A 153 7.83 22.32 -6.14
CA THR A 153 7.80 20.89 -6.48
C THR A 153 6.82 20.13 -5.57
N HIS A 154 6.80 20.45 -4.27
CA HIS A 154 5.83 19.89 -3.34
C HIS A 154 4.39 20.20 -3.75
N ARG A 155 4.05 21.44 -4.09
CA ARG A 155 2.68 21.79 -4.53
C ARG A 155 2.26 21.04 -5.79
N MET A 156 3.17 20.89 -6.76
CA MET A 156 2.89 20.13 -8.00
C MET A 156 2.60 18.65 -7.69
N ALA A 157 3.48 17.99 -6.92
CA ALA A 157 3.33 16.60 -6.54
C ALA A 157 2.04 16.37 -5.71
N MET A 158 1.72 17.27 -4.77
CA MET A 158 0.49 17.20 -3.99
C MET A 158 -0.77 17.37 -4.84
N SER A 159 -0.78 18.29 -5.82
CA SER A 159 -1.91 18.45 -6.75
C SER A 159 -2.13 17.18 -7.57
N GLN A 160 -1.04 16.60 -8.08
CA GLN A 160 -1.10 15.36 -8.85
C GLN A 160 -1.56 14.16 -7.97
N MET A 161 -1.02 14.01 -6.76
CA MET A 161 -1.41 12.97 -5.82
C MET A 161 -2.89 13.05 -5.40
N ARG A 162 -3.48 14.27 -5.35
CA ARG A 162 -4.91 14.48 -5.12
C ARG A 162 -5.79 14.18 -6.33
N GLY A 163 -5.22 13.80 -7.46
CA GLY A 163 -5.94 13.44 -8.69
C GLY A 163 -6.47 14.63 -9.47
N ASP A 164 -5.93 15.84 -9.27
CA ASP A 164 -6.36 17.02 -10.01
C ASP A 164 -6.15 16.87 -11.52
N PHE A 165 -5.06 16.21 -11.91
CA PHE A 165 -4.75 15.92 -13.31
C PHE A 165 -5.78 14.96 -13.92
N SER A 166 -6.07 13.85 -13.26
CA SER A 166 -7.05 12.87 -13.72
C SER A 166 -8.45 13.44 -13.82
N ARG A 167 -8.84 14.29 -12.85
CA ARG A 167 -10.14 15.01 -12.90
C ARG A 167 -10.24 15.96 -14.09
N ARG A 168 -9.17 16.67 -14.43
CA ARG A 168 -9.15 17.58 -15.59
C ARG A 168 -9.17 16.83 -16.92
N LEU A 169 -8.56 15.67 -17.00
CA LEU A 169 -8.53 14.86 -18.23
C LEU A 169 -9.81 14.05 -18.47
N SER A 170 -10.55 13.69 -17.43
CA SER A 170 -11.75 12.89 -17.52
C SER A 170 -12.79 13.43 -18.53
N PRO A 171 -13.15 14.75 -18.52
CA PRO A 171 -14.09 15.30 -19.49
C PRO A 171 -13.57 15.25 -20.95
N LEU A 172 -12.26 15.39 -21.14
CA LEU A 172 -11.64 15.28 -22.46
C LEU A 172 -11.69 13.86 -22.99
N ARG A 173 -11.37 12.88 -22.13
CA ARG A 173 -11.47 11.44 -22.44
C ARG A 173 -12.90 11.07 -22.83
N GLU A 174 -13.91 11.52 -22.07
CA GLU A 174 -15.31 11.26 -22.40
C GLU A 174 -15.72 11.85 -23.75
N LYS A 175 -15.30 13.11 -24.05
CA LYS A 175 -15.57 13.72 -25.35
C LYS A 175 -14.96 12.92 -26.50
N LEU A 176 -13.74 12.40 -26.33
CA LEU A 176 -13.07 11.57 -27.33
C LEU A 176 -13.78 10.24 -27.53
N LEU A 177 -14.19 9.59 -26.43
CA LEU A 177 -14.92 8.31 -26.49
C LEU A 177 -16.29 8.49 -27.17
N ARG A 178 -17.04 9.54 -26.85
CA ARG A 178 -18.31 9.87 -27.51
C ARG A 178 -18.11 10.08 -29.02
N ARG A 179 -17.10 10.85 -29.45
CA ARG A 179 -16.79 11.04 -30.87
C ARG A 179 -16.35 9.75 -31.57
N SER A 180 -15.58 8.91 -30.89
CA SER A 180 -15.18 7.60 -31.42
C SER A 180 -16.38 6.67 -31.63
N ASN A 181 -17.29 6.63 -30.65
CA ASN A 181 -18.52 5.83 -30.74
C ASN A 181 -19.47 6.33 -31.84
N ILE A 182 -19.62 7.65 -32.01
CA ILE A 182 -20.39 8.24 -33.09
C ILE A 182 -19.82 7.80 -34.45
N ARG A 183 -18.51 7.94 -34.66
CA ARG A 183 -17.84 7.49 -35.91
C ARG A 183 -17.97 5.99 -36.17
N ARG A 184 -18.05 5.18 -35.10
CA ARG A 184 -18.22 3.72 -35.21
C ARG A 184 -19.67 3.37 -35.59
N THR A 185 -20.64 4.15 -35.14
CA THR A 185 -22.05 4.02 -35.49
C THR A 185 -22.30 4.49 -36.93
N GLU A 186 -21.72 5.63 -37.34
CA GLU A 186 -21.80 6.15 -38.70
C GLU A 186 -21.20 5.19 -39.73
N LYS A 187 -20.10 4.49 -39.41
CA LYS A 187 -19.51 3.46 -40.28
C LYS A 187 -20.38 2.20 -40.42
N LYS A 188 -21.30 1.94 -39.50
CA LYS A 188 -22.25 0.81 -39.56
C LYS A 188 -23.54 1.16 -40.35
N ILE A 189 -23.77 2.41 -40.68
CA ILE A 189 -24.92 2.86 -41.47
C ILE A 189 -24.49 2.97 -42.93
N LYS A 190 -25.14 2.21 -43.83
CA LYS A 190 -24.95 2.40 -45.28
C LYS A 190 -25.49 3.75 -45.72
N PRO A 191 -24.96 4.33 -46.84
CA PRO A 191 -25.41 5.61 -47.37
C PRO A 191 -26.92 5.75 -47.57
N ASN A 192 -27.68 4.66 -47.53
CA ASN A 192 -29.13 4.61 -47.73
C ASN A 192 -29.93 4.39 -46.44
N GLY A 193 -29.38 4.64 -45.25
CA GLY A 193 -30.09 4.63 -43.98
C GLY A 193 -30.57 3.28 -43.45
N ARG A 194 -30.12 2.13 -44.00
CA ARG A 194 -30.52 0.80 -43.56
C ARG A 194 -29.40 0.17 -42.68
N PHE A 195 -29.78 -0.30 -41.50
CA PHE A 195 -28.91 -1.10 -40.64
C PHE A 195 -28.54 -2.45 -41.32
N LEU A 196 -27.25 -2.81 -41.24
CA LEU A 196 -26.81 -4.17 -41.59
C LEU A 196 -27.33 -5.13 -40.54
N ALA A 197 -28.28 -6.01 -40.92
CA ALA A 197 -28.65 -7.14 -40.10
C ALA A 197 -27.47 -8.08 -39.97
N GLU A 198 -27.05 -8.35 -38.75
CA GLU A 198 -26.12 -9.45 -38.46
C GLU A 198 -26.83 -10.76 -38.82
N LYS A 199 -26.33 -11.46 -39.82
CA LYS A 199 -26.68 -12.88 -40.02
C LYS A 199 -25.89 -13.68 -39.02
N GLY A 200 -26.61 -14.53 -38.25
CA GLY A 200 -26.15 -15.44 -37.22
C GLY A 200 -25.10 -16.46 -37.67
#